data_d7afd6cc4190db124a4631f7da9c1d8e
#
_entry.id   d7afd6cc4190db124a4631f7da9c1d8e
#
_cell.length_a   1.000
_cell.length_b   1.000
_cell.length_c   1.000
_cell.angle_alpha   90.00
_cell.angle_beta   90.00
_cell.angle_gamma   90.00
#
_symmetry.space_group_name_H-M   'P 1'
#
loop_
_entity.id
_entity.type
_entity.pdbx_description
1 polymer ?
#
loop_
_entity_poly.entity_id
_entity_poly.type
_entity_poly.pdbx_seq_one_letter_code
_entity_poly.pdbx_strand_id
1 'polypeptide(L)'
;LNTNYGQIDISGYINIGDNYDLDFSNWSAGEPNNAPAPEDYAEIVNSYGMWNDANGSDGKKSYIEYEGLIQSLGNLTYLGQFNGHSYFKNEQDLTWQEAKIAAENLGGYLASFHTAEENSAVSSFGFFRGWIGLYHDTNSANYSEPSGGWKWVSPTSSETTAYSEIKVEFLRNGTIVNTYNNTLTYNQDIADFNFQIPILAELAKYRVKIYVKDSDQQFLLIQDIDDLVAGDVFIVQGQSNAAAVMYNGSSGAYQNDYLRVYSGGYTGSSSVLSDDNWYYAQGDGNENSGGNAGQWGLALAKMIKDQLNVPVAIFNGAHGGQPIGFFDRPSDYASSTNSNYGRLYHRLNKTGLKDHVRAILWSQGEADSFANGLSTSQYISAFEDLMSFWQEDYPSLEKYYIFQTRDCNCGTISSGRKKIKEAQRQLAIENNNVNIMPTTGMQVHSDDCHFPFVNGYEKFALRIFPQVMKDIYGLTLQESIYAPMITDISLSGNLLDIQTDSGLVSNNSNTIALINSLNNDFVFSDSSISIVNYQLDSGKLILYLNQSPSDNTTLSFIGVSSILEDNITNSSGIELVSFSDVCLLGNCDESSGQNSNDQDKKPAIVFVENGNGDPFNGKIYA
;
A
#
# COMPACT_ATOMS: atom_id res chain seq x y z
N LEU A 1 -2.37 -20.02 -18.47
CA LEU A 1 -2.43 -18.63 -18.01
C LEU A 1 -3.89 -18.30 -17.80
N ASN A 2 -4.35 -18.24 -16.55
CA ASN A 2 -5.65 -17.69 -16.21
C ASN A 2 -5.60 -16.21 -16.60
N THR A 3 -6.43 -15.82 -17.58
CA THR A 3 -6.71 -14.41 -17.86
C THR A 3 -7.50 -13.88 -16.67
N ASN A 4 -6.82 -13.30 -15.70
CA ASN A 4 -7.48 -12.63 -14.60
C ASN A 4 -8.13 -11.36 -15.15
N TYR A 5 -9.46 -11.36 -15.16
CA TYR A 5 -10.25 -10.19 -15.44
C TYR A 5 -10.49 -9.45 -14.13
N GLY A 6 -10.13 -8.18 -14.09
CA GLY A 6 -10.64 -7.23 -13.12
C GLY A 6 -11.91 -6.59 -13.64
N GLN A 7 -12.53 -5.74 -12.84
CA GLN A 7 -13.69 -4.96 -13.19
C GLN A 7 -13.47 -3.51 -12.79
N ILE A 8 -13.82 -2.59 -13.66
CA ILE A 8 -13.94 -1.17 -13.32
C ILE A 8 -15.42 -0.90 -13.12
N ASP A 9 -15.79 -0.44 -11.93
CA ASP A 9 -17.13 0.04 -11.63
C ASP A 9 -17.16 1.55 -11.82
N ILE A 10 -17.98 2.02 -12.75
CA ILE A 10 -18.22 3.43 -13.01
C ILE A 10 -19.66 3.70 -12.62
N SER A 11 -19.88 4.24 -11.44
CA SER A 11 -21.21 4.56 -10.93
C SER A 11 -21.26 6.00 -10.44
N GLY A 12 -22.43 6.58 -10.52
CA GLY A 12 -22.67 7.95 -10.08
C GLY A 12 -24.08 8.38 -10.42
N TYR A 13 -24.30 9.65 -10.34
CA TYR A 13 -25.56 10.26 -10.75
C TYR A 13 -25.29 11.56 -11.54
N ILE A 14 -26.20 11.86 -12.44
CA ILE A 14 -26.30 13.18 -13.08
C ILE A 14 -27.40 13.93 -12.35
N ASN A 15 -27.10 15.09 -11.81
CA ASN A 15 -28.05 15.98 -11.16
C ASN A 15 -28.29 17.18 -12.09
N ILE A 16 -29.56 17.43 -12.43
CA ILE A 16 -30.02 18.56 -13.24
C ILE A 16 -30.91 19.50 -12.43
N GLY A 17 -31.03 19.27 -11.13
CA GLY A 17 -31.88 20.07 -10.24
C GLY A 17 -31.32 21.47 -10.05
N ASP A 18 -32.21 22.44 -10.18
CA ASP A 18 -31.94 23.87 -9.96
C ASP A 18 -31.85 24.17 -8.45
N ASN A 19 -30.89 23.58 -7.73
CA ASN A 19 -30.65 23.99 -6.36
C ASN A 19 -29.65 25.16 -6.35
N TYR A 20 -30.11 26.34 -6.72
CA TYR A 20 -29.34 27.58 -6.68
C TYR A 20 -29.36 28.25 -5.29
N ASP A 21 -29.99 27.62 -4.31
CA ASP A 21 -29.91 28.06 -2.93
C ASP A 21 -28.48 27.85 -2.40
N LEU A 22 -28.08 28.72 -1.47
CA LEU A 22 -26.76 28.63 -0.85
C LEU A 22 -26.68 27.39 0.07
N ASP A 23 -26.18 26.29 -0.45
CA ASP A 23 -26.02 25.00 0.25
C ASP A 23 -24.64 24.85 0.92
N PHE A 24 -23.65 25.60 0.43
CA PHE A 24 -22.32 25.72 1.01
C PHE A 24 -21.91 27.20 1.08
N SER A 25 -21.20 27.59 2.12
CA SER A 25 -20.69 28.97 2.25
C SER A 25 -19.26 29.01 2.80
N ASN A 26 -18.44 29.93 2.28
CA ASN A 26 -17.06 30.14 2.72
C ASN A 26 -16.77 31.65 2.91
N TRP A 27 -17.66 32.34 3.62
CA TRP A 27 -17.50 33.75 3.91
C TRP A 27 -16.24 34.04 4.74
N SER A 28 -15.60 35.16 4.47
CA SER A 28 -14.53 35.67 5.34
C SER A 28 -15.06 36.02 6.72
N ALA A 29 -14.19 36.11 7.71
CA ALA A 29 -14.61 36.44 9.09
C ALA A 29 -15.29 37.82 9.15
N GLY A 30 -16.57 37.83 9.55
CA GLY A 30 -17.37 39.03 9.64
C GLY A 30 -18.23 39.33 8.40
N GLU A 31 -18.17 38.50 7.35
CA GLU A 31 -18.96 38.58 6.15
C GLU A 31 -20.11 37.53 6.15
N PRO A 32 -21.17 37.75 5.35
CA PRO A 32 -21.52 39.00 4.65
C PRO A 32 -21.96 40.08 5.66
N ASN A 33 -21.59 41.35 5.42
CA ASN A 33 -21.83 42.41 6.38
C ASN A 33 -22.65 43.60 5.83
N ASN A 34 -22.86 43.67 4.51
CA ASN A 34 -23.56 44.77 3.79
C ASN A 34 -23.00 46.17 4.13
N ALA A 35 -21.66 46.30 4.21
CA ALA A 35 -21.03 47.56 4.64
C ALA A 35 -19.78 47.96 3.81
N PRO A 36 -19.84 49.05 3.01
CA PRO A 36 -20.97 49.99 2.91
C PRO A 36 -22.12 49.50 2.01
N ALA A 37 -23.33 49.54 2.48
CA ALA A 37 -24.52 49.09 1.76
C ALA A 37 -24.78 49.94 0.46
N PRO A 38 -25.37 49.32 -0.61
CA PRO A 38 -25.72 47.89 -0.72
C PRO A 38 -24.55 47.02 -1.23
N GLU A 39 -24.34 45.86 -0.66
CA GLU A 39 -23.36 44.84 -1.08
C GLU A 39 -24.10 43.53 -1.39
N ASP A 40 -24.75 43.48 -2.56
CA ASP A 40 -25.66 42.39 -2.96
C ASP A 40 -24.99 41.35 -3.85
N TYR A 41 -23.66 41.35 -3.99
CA TYR A 41 -22.92 40.45 -4.89
C TYR A 41 -21.65 39.94 -4.22
N ALA A 42 -21.26 38.70 -4.49
CA ALA A 42 -20.08 38.12 -3.87
C ALA A 42 -18.84 38.12 -4.77
N GLU A 43 -17.71 38.38 -4.12
CA GLU A 43 -16.37 38.17 -4.69
C GLU A 43 -15.57 37.14 -3.90
N ILE A 44 -14.69 36.45 -4.56
CA ILE A 44 -13.62 35.69 -3.89
C ILE A 44 -12.48 36.65 -3.53
N VAL A 45 -11.97 36.61 -2.30
CA VAL A 45 -11.03 37.65 -1.82
C VAL A 45 -9.60 37.17 -1.62
N ASN A 46 -9.35 35.87 -1.59
CA ASN A 46 -8.01 35.32 -1.35
C ASN A 46 -7.82 33.92 -1.95
N SER A 47 -6.57 33.45 -1.94
CA SER A 47 -6.19 32.12 -2.45
C SER A 47 -6.71 30.93 -1.63
N TYR A 48 -7.37 31.18 -0.51
CA TYR A 48 -8.04 30.13 0.30
C TYR A 48 -9.53 30.01 -0.05
N GLY A 49 -9.98 30.73 -1.10
CA GLY A 49 -11.37 30.65 -1.57
C GLY A 49 -12.40 31.31 -0.65
N MET A 50 -11.98 32.24 0.22
CA MET A 50 -12.92 32.96 1.10
C MET A 50 -13.67 34.04 0.34
N TRP A 51 -14.92 34.30 0.71
CA TRP A 51 -15.84 35.21 0.04
C TRP A 51 -16.09 36.48 0.85
N ASN A 52 -16.45 37.55 0.14
CA ASN A 52 -16.88 38.83 0.67
C ASN A 52 -18.08 39.32 -0.14
N ASP A 53 -19.07 39.95 0.50
CA ASP A 53 -20.09 40.71 -0.20
C ASP A 53 -19.52 42.05 -0.67
N ALA A 54 -19.99 42.54 -1.81
CA ALA A 54 -19.45 43.72 -2.45
C ALA A 54 -20.49 44.44 -3.28
N ASN A 55 -20.23 45.72 -3.53
CA ASN A 55 -21.10 46.53 -4.40
C ASN A 55 -20.93 46.09 -5.87
N GLY A 56 -22.01 45.67 -6.51
CA GLY A 56 -22.00 45.17 -7.88
C GLY A 56 -21.57 46.17 -8.95
N SER A 57 -21.49 47.47 -8.62
CA SER A 57 -20.98 48.52 -9.53
C SER A 57 -19.46 48.60 -9.56
N ASP A 58 -18.74 47.90 -8.68
CA ASP A 58 -17.28 47.85 -8.68
C ASP A 58 -16.75 47.13 -9.93
N GLY A 59 -15.68 47.67 -10.52
CA GLY A 59 -14.98 46.99 -11.60
C GLY A 59 -14.02 45.94 -11.06
N LYS A 60 -14.28 44.68 -11.32
CA LYS A 60 -13.44 43.55 -10.88
C LYS A 60 -13.25 42.54 -11.99
N LYS A 61 -12.18 41.75 -11.91
CA LYS A 61 -12.02 40.51 -12.68
C LYS A 61 -13.18 39.57 -12.37
N SER A 62 -13.42 38.59 -13.23
CA SER A 62 -14.48 37.61 -12.97
C SER A 62 -14.02 36.19 -13.28
N TYR A 63 -14.63 35.26 -12.61
CA TYR A 63 -14.38 33.83 -12.75
C TYR A 63 -15.59 33.17 -13.40
N ILE A 64 -15.32 32.41 -14.45
CA ILE A 64 -16.33 31.84 -15.33
C ILE A 64 -16.21 30.33 -15.29
N GLU A 65 -17.31 29.69 -15.11
CA GLU A 65 -17.49 28.26 -15.17
C GLU A 65 -18.18 27.89 -16.48
N TYR A 66 -17.77 26.76 -17.04
CA TYR A 66 -18.32 26.18 -18.26
C TYR A 66 -18.59 24.70 -18.07
N GLU A 67 -19.79 24.26 -18.44
CA GLU A 67 -20.16 22.85 -18.44
C GLU A 67 -19.33 22.08 -19.47
N GLY A 68 -18.58 21.06 -19.02
CA GLY A 68 -17.74 20.23 -19.87
C GLY A 68 -16.25 20.55 -19.80
N LEU A 69 -15.44 19.61 -20.30
CA LEU A 69 -13.98 19.67 -20.25
C LEU A 69 -13.41 20.36 -21.49
N ILE A 70 -13.26 21.67 -21.42
CA ILE A 70 -12.63 22.49 -22.47
C ILE A 70 -11.44 23.27 -21.90
N GLN A 71 -10.45 23.60 -22.74
CA GLN A 71 -9.26 24.36 -22.34
C GLN A 71 -9.16 25.74 -23.04
N SER A 72 -10.21 26.13 -23.76
CA SER A 72 -10.28 27.40 -24.45
C SER A 72 -11.73 27.88 -24.51
N LEU A 73 -11.97 29.10 -24.07
CA LEU A 73 -13.27 29.76 -24.10
C LEU A 73 -13.09 31.24 -24.46
N GLY A 74 -13.30 31.56 -25.72
CA GLY A 74 -13.08 32.92 -26.22
C GLY A 74 -11.67 33.42 -25.92
N ASN A 75 -11.58 34.63 -25.33
CA ASN A 75 -10.30 35.25 -24.94
C ASN A 75 -10.01 35.14 -23.44
N LEU A 76 -10.66 34.20 -22.76
CA LEU A 76 -10.49 34.00 -21.32
C LEU A 76 -9.21 33.21 -21.02
N THR A 77 -8.64 33.45 -19.86
CA THR A 77 -7.51 32.67 -19.35
C THR A 77 -8.03 31.36 -18.73
N TYR A 78 -7.63 30.21 -19.28
CA TYR A 78 -7.93 28.90 -18.70
C TYR A 78 -7.21 28.73 -17.38
N LEU A 79 -7.91 28.21 -16.35
CA LEU A 79 -7.39 28.03 -15.00
C LEU A 79 -7.26 26.55 -14.62
N GLY A 80 -8.27 25.73 -14.89
CA GLY A 80 -8.28 24.32 -14.51
C GLY A 80 -9.65 23.67 -14.73
N GLN A 81 -9.76 22.43 -14.29
CA GLN A 81 -10.99 21.63 -14.38
C GLN A 81 -11.27 20.92 -13.05
N PHE A 82 -12.54 20.85 -12.69
CA PHE A 82 -13.00 20.09 -11.53
C PHE A 82 -14.40 19.53 -11.82
N ASN A 83 -14.65 18.28 -11.50
CA ASN A 83 -15.95 17.59 -11.56
C ASN A 83 -16.71 17.73 -12.90
N GLY A 84 -16.02 17.77 -14.04
CA GLY A 84 -16.64 17.91 -15.36
C GLY A 84 -16.79 19.34 -15.84
N HIS A 85 -16.46 20.31 -15.02
CA HIS A 85 -16.50 21.74 -15.31
C HIS A 85 -15.11 22.28 -15.63
N SER A 86 -15.06 23.30 -16.49
CA SER A 86 -13.84 24.04 -16.84
C SER A 86 -13.96 25.47 -16.33
N TYR A 87 -12.89 25.96 -15.70
CA TYR A 87 -12.86 27.27 -15.05
C TYR A 87 -11.92 28.22 -15.78
N PHE A 88 -12.38 29.44 -15.96
CA PHE A 88 -11.70 30.50 -16.72
C PHE A 88 -11.71 31.80 -15.94
N LYS A 89 -10.73 32.66 -16.21
CA LYS A 89 -10.66 34.03 -15.71
C LYS A 89 -10.86 35.03 -16.84
N ASN A 90 -11.75 36.01 -16.63
CA ASN A 90 -11.84 37.19 -17.43
C ASN A 90 -10.95 38.29 -16.82
N GLU A 91 -9.97 38.75 -17.56
CA GLU A 91 -9.01 39.75 -17.11
C GLU A 91 -9.53 41.20 -17.25
N GLN A 92 -10.75 41.42 -17.74
CA GLN A 92 -11.39 42.70 -17.80
C GLN A 92 -12.00 43.09 -16.45
N ASP A 93 -11.86 44.36 -16.06
CA ASP A 93 -12.54 44.87 -14.88
C ASP A 93 -13.97 45.27 -15.29
N LEU A 94 -14.93 44.48 -14.82
CA LEU A 94 -16.37 44.59 -15.15
C LEU A 94 -17.17 44.72 -13.85
N THR A 95 -18.32 45.41 -13.95
CA THR A 95 -19.37 45.29 -12.92
C THR A 95 -19.86 43.85 -12.85
N TRP A 96 -20.47 43.44 -11.73
CA TRP A 96 -20.97 42.06 -11.61
C TRP A 96 -21.95 41.70 -12.74
N GLN A 97 -22.87 42.62 -13.08
CA GLN A 97 -23.85 42.38 -14.14
C GLN A 97 -23.21 42.28 -15.53
N GLU A 98 -22.20 43.10 -15.82
CA GLU A 98 -21.46 43.00 -17.09
C GLU A 98 -20.65 41.71 -17.15
N ALA A 99 -20.05 41.27 -16.03
CA ALA A 99 -19.32 40.03 -15.93
C ALA A 99 -20.24 38.82 -16.15
N LYS A 100 -21.45 38.84 -15.58
CA LYS A 100 -22.48 37.81 -15.79
C LYS A 100 -22.84 37.74 -17.29
N ILE A 101 -23.19 38.85 -17.92
CA ILE A 101 -23.54 38.92 -19.35
C ILE A 101 -22.37 38.43 -20.22
N ALA A 102 -21.13 38.78 -19.88
CA ALA A 102 -19.95 38.36 -20.62
C ALA A 102 -19.73 36.83 -20.54
N ALA A 103 -19.97 36.23 -19.40
CA ALA A 103 -19.91 34.78 -19.21
C ALA A 103 -21.00 34.09 -20.05
N GLU A 104 -22.24 34.54 -19.96
CA GLU A 104 -23.40 34.03 -20.70
C GLU A 104 -23.23 34.09 -22.21
N ASN A 105 -22.68 35.18 -22.74
CA ASN A 105 -22.40 35.34 -24.18
C ASN A 105 -21.37 34.32 -24.72
N LEU A 106 -20.59 33.70 -23.84
CA LEU A 106 -19.63 32.66 -24.17
C LEU A 106 -20.19 31.26 -23.91
N GLY A 107 -21.45 31.13 -23.46
CA GLY A 107 -22.08 29.86 -23.12
C GLY A 107 -21.69 29.32 -21.75
N GLY A 108 -21.03 30.13 -20.92
CA GLY A 108 -20.72 29.79 -19.52
C GLY A 108 -21.53 30.68 -18.56
N TYR A 109 -21.16 30.64 -17.29
CA TYR A 109 -21.76 31.48 -16.23
C TYR A 109 -20.68 31.87 -15.21
N LEU A 110 -20.98 32.84 -14.34
CA LEU A 110 -20.07 33.16 -13.24
C LEU A 110 -19.94 31.94 -12.30
N ALA A 111 -18.71 31.61 -11.91
CA ALA A 111 -18.40 30.40 -11.17
C ALA A 111 -19.22 30.28 -9.87
N SER A 112 -19.77 29.11 -9.66
CA SER A 112 -20.54 28.69 -8.47
C SER A 112 -19.80 27.62 -7.69
N PHE A 113 -20.01 27.54 -6.36
CA PHE A 113 -19.35 26.58 -5.49
C PHE A 113 -20.36 25.95 -4.54
N HIS A 114 -20.68 24.68 -4.78
CA HIS A 114 -21.70 23.94 -4.04
C HIS A 114 -21.13 23.05 -2.93
N THR A 115 -19.81 22.81 -2.92
CA THR A 115 -19.13 22.00 -1.91
C THR A 115 -17.82 22.63 -1.44
N ALA A 116 -17.36 22.23 -0.24
CA ALA A 116 -16.07 22.66 0.27
C ALA A 116 -14.90 22.14 -0.59
N GLU A 117 -15.03 20.94 -1.15
CA GLU A 117 -14.05 20.31 -2.04
C GLU A 117 -13.91 21.11 -3.33
N GLU A 118 -15.02 21.48 -3.94
CA GLU A 118 -15.04 22.30 -5.16
C GLU A 118 -14.42 23.67 -4.91
N ASN A 119 -14.86 24.38 -3.89
CA ASN A 119 -14.31 25.69 -3.52
C ASN A 119 -12.79 25.62 -3.27
N SER A 120 -12.32 24.56 -2.62
CA SER A 120 -10.90 24.33 -2.34
C SER A 120 -10.12 24.02 -3.63
N ALA A 121 -10.63 23.10 -4.46
CA ALA A 121 -9.99 22.71 -5.72
C ALA A 121 -9.87 23.92 -6.66
N VAL A 122 -10.97 24.63 -6.89
CA VAL A 122 -11.01 25.77 -7.82
C VAL A 122 -10.17 26.93 -7.29
N SER A 123 -10.16 27.18 -5.98
CA SER A 123 -9.28 28.20 -5.38
C SER A 123 -7.80 27.93 -5.62
N SER A 124 -7.40 26.66 -5.67
CA SER A 124 -6.02 26.25 -5.96
C SER A 124 -5.56 26.60 -7.39
N PHE A 125 -6.49 26.84 -8.32
CA PHE A 125 -6.20 27.27 -9.69
C PHE A 125 -5.72 28.73 -9.79
N GLY A 126 -5.59 29.44 -8.67
CA GLY A 126 -5.08 30.80 -8.65
C GLY A 126 -6.17 31.88 -8.65
N PHE A 127 -7.35 31.56 -8.13
CA PHE A 127 -8.40 32.54 -7.87
C PHE A 127 -7.91 33.58 -6.87
N PHE A 128 -7.96 34.83 -7.23
CA PHE A 128 -7.58 35.96 -6.38
C PHE A 128 -8.34 37.20 -6.75
N ARG A 129 -9.20 37.65 -5.86
CA ARG A 129 -10.01 38.85 -5.94
C ARG A 129 -10.78 39.03 -7.25
N GLY A 130 -12.05 38.65 -7.26
CA GLY A 130 -12.91 38.79 -8.45
C GLY A 130 -14.31 38.25 -8.23
N TRP A 131 -15.21 38.62 -9.13
CA TRP A 131 -16.61 38.24 -9.11
C TRP A 131 -16.79 36.73 -9.23
N ILE A 132 -17.69 36.19 -8.42
CA ILE A 132 -18.26 34.84 -8.51
C ILE A 132 -19.78 34.95 -8.72
N GLY A 133 -20.43 33.81 -8.99
CA GLY A 133 -21.85 33.80 -9.37
C GLY A 133 -22.84 33.95 -8.22
N LEU A 134 -22.40 34.29 -7.01
CA LEU A 134 -23.26 34.41 -5.85
C LEU A 134 -23.83 35.85 -5.75
N TYR A 135 -25.15 35.97 -5.57
CA TYR A 135 -25.85 37.23 -5.43
C TYR A 135 -26.96 37.17 -4.39
N HIS A 136 -27.33 38.34 -3.83
CA HIS A 136 -28.36 38.48 -2.84
C HIS A 136 -29.72 38.68 -3.54
N ASP A 137 -30.61 37.70 -3.50
CA ASP A 137 -31.93 37.78 -4.12
C ASP A 137 -32.92 38.47 -3.17
N THR A 138 -33.11 39.77 -3.39
CA THR A 138 -34.04 40.62 -2.60
C THR A 138 -35.51 40.20 -2.74
N ASN A 139 -35.85 39.33 -3.71
CA ASN A 139 -37.19 38.76 -3.87
C ASN A 139 -37.33 37.39 -3.23
N SER A 140 -36.27 36.81 -2.68
CA SER A 140 -36.32 35.53 -2.01
C SER A 140 -37.21 35.57 -0.78
N ALA A 141 -38.00 34.49 -0.55
CA ALA A 141 -38.81 34.36 0.65
C ALA A 141 -37.95 34.31 1.95
N ASN A 142 -36.68 33.95 1.81
CA ASN A 142 -35.70 33.86 2.90
C ASN A 142 -34.77 35.09 2.95
N TYR A 143 -35.09 36.18 2.20
CA TYR A 143 -34.29 37.37 2.21
C TYR A 143 -34.24 38.03 3.59
N SER A 144 -33.04 38.25 4.07
CA SER A 144 -32.78 39.05 5.28
C SER A 144 -31.34 39.54 5.29
N GLU A 145 -31.12 40.83 5.47
CA GLU A 145 -29.77 41.41 5.58
C GLU A 145 -29.05 40.93 6.88
N PRO A 146 -27.74 40.66 6.78
CA PRO A 146 -26.93 40.58 5.55
C PRO A 146 -26.83 39.11 5.02
N SER A 147 -27.42 38.13 5.66
CA SER A 147 -27.05 36.73 5.49
C SER A 147 -28.11 35.82 4.84
N GLY A 148 -29.36 36.29 4.69
CA GLY A 148 -30.43 35.45 4.12
C GLY A 148 -30.80 35.80 2.71
N GLY A 149 -31.07 34.81 1.84
CA GLY A 149 -31.52 35.02 0.46
C GLY A 149 -30.39 35.04 -0.59
N TRP A 150 -29.19 34.59 -0.23
CA TRP A 150 -28.10 34.42 -1.21
C TRP A 150 -28.39 33.26 -2.15
N LYS A 151 -28.13 33.47 -3.44
CA LYS A 151 -28.34 32.50 -4.53
C LYS A 151 -27.20 32.52 -5.53
N TRP A 152 -26.91 31.33 -6.08
CA TRP A 152 -26.03 31.22 -7.23
C TRP A 152 -26.73 31.62 -8.54
N VAL A 153 -25.95 32.10 -9.51
CA VAL A 153 -26.46 32.30 -10.88
C VAL A 153 -26.78 30.93 -11.50
N SER A 154 -27.88 30.88 -12.24
CA SER A 154 -28.22 29.75 -13.07
C SER A 154 -27.43 29.73 -14.37
N PRO A 155 -27.02 28.58 -14.91
CA PRO A 155 -26.64 28.46 -16.31
C PRO A 155 -27.73 29.03 -17.22
N THR A 156 -27.37 29.78 -18.25
CA THR A 156 -28.30 30.62 -19.05
C THR A 156 -29.19 29.86 -20.04
N SER A 157 -29.23 28.58 -20.05
CA SER A 157 -30.29 27.88 -20.78
C SER A 157 -31.54 27.82 -19.90
N SER A 158 -32.59 28.52 -20.27
CA SER A 158 -33.93 28.45 -19.68
C SER A 158 -34.62 27.09 -19.89
N GLU A 159 -33.86 26.10 -20.22
CA GLU A 159 -34.23 24.69 -20.24
C GLU A 159 -33.23 23.97 -19.37
N THR A 160 -33.69 23.41 -18.25
CA THR A 160 -33.02 22.33 -17.56
C THR A 160 -32.62 21.32 -18.62
N THR A 161 -31.36 21.31 -19.02
CA THR A 161 -30.90 20.44 -20.09
C THR A 161 -30.76 19.04 -19.51
N ALA A 162 -31.91 18.34 -19.44
CA ALA A 162 -31.89 16.93 -19.08
C ALA A 162 -31.06 16.21 -20.13
N TYR A 163 -29.87 15.79 -19.76
CA TYR A 163 -29.07 14.94 -20.63
C TYR A 163 -29.85 13.65 -20.92
N SER A 164 -29.90 13.27 -22.18
CA SER A 164 -30.74 12.14 -22.59
C SER A 164 -30.03 10.79 -22.48
N GLU A 165 -28.70 10.79 -22.53
CA GLU A 165 -27.88 9.60 -22.61
C GLU A 165 -26.53 9.83 -21.96
N ILE A 166 -25.98 8.81 -21.31
CA ILE A 166 -24.58 8.76 -20.88
C ILE A 166 -23.84 7.71 -21.72
N LYS A 167 -22.65 8.07 -22.20
CA LYS A 167 -21.78 7.21 -23.03
C LYS A 167 -20.42 7.07 -22.36
N VAL A 168 -19.92 5.83 -22.28
CA VAL A 168 -18.56 5.53 -21.81
C VAL A 168 -17.76 4.92 -22.96
N GLU A 169 -16.68 5.56 -23.35
CA GLU A 169 -15.67 4.99 -24.26
C GLU A 169 -14.54 4.40 -23.46
N PHE A 170 -14.28 3.10 -23.64
CA PHE A 170 -13.20 2.37 -23.03
C PHE A 170 -12.08 2.14 -24.04
N LEU A 171 -10.89 2.68 -23.77
CA LEU A 171 -9.75 2.64 -24.66
C LEU A 171 -8.65 1.76 -24.07
N ARG A 172 -7.95 1.04 -24.95
CA ARG A 172 -6.75 0.27 -24.67
C ARG A 172 -5.61 0.77 -25.55
N ASN A 173 -4.52 1.23 -24.96
CA ASN A 173 -3.38 1.82 -25.68
C ASN A 173 -3.82 2.89 -26.70
N GLY A 174 -4.75 3.76 -26.31
CA GLY A 174 -5.27 4.85 -27.11
C GLY A 174 -6.33 4.48 -28.15
N THR A 175 -6.66 3.19 -28.31
CA THR A 175 -7.68 2.72 -29.26
C THR A 175 -8.96 2.35 -28.53
N ILE A 176 -10.12 2.84 -28.97
CA ILE A 176 -11.43 2.46 -28.43
C ILE A 176 -11.63 0.96 -28.67
N VAL A 177 -11.78 0.20 -27.58
CA VAL A 177 -12.06 -1.25 -27.63
C VAL A 177 -13.50 -1.57 -27.29
N ASN A 178 -14.18 -0.67 -26.58
CA ASN A 178 -15.60 -0.80 -26.32
C ASN A 178 -16.26 0.56 -26.10
N THR A 179 -17.57 0.61 -26.30
CA THR A 179 -18.43 1.76 -26.00
C THR A 179 -19.69 1.28 -25.32
N TYR A 180 -20.03 1.88 -24.21
CA TYR A 180 -21.22 1.57 -23.42
C TYR A 180 -22.11 2.80 -23.42
N ASN A 181 -23.44 2.59 -23.53
CA ASN A 181 -24.41 3.67 -23.51
C ASN A 181 -25.58 3.30 -22.59
N ASN A 182 -26.07 4.28 -21.84
CA ASN A 182 -27.29 4.18 -21.05
C ASN A 182 -28.15 5.40 -21.28
N THR A 183 -29.45 5.21 -21.45
CA THR A 183 -30.43 6.30 -21.40
C THR A 183 -30.55 6.75 -19.96
N LEU A 184 -30.47 8.06 -19.72
CA LEU A 184 -30.67 8.65 -18.41
C LEU A 184 -32.17 8.74 -18.12
N THR A 185 -32.58 8.20 -16.98
CA THR A 185 -33.96 8.28 -16.49
C THR A 185 -33.97 9.04 -15.19
N TYR A 186 -34.52 10.22 -15.18
CA TYR A 186 -34.55 11.10 -14.02
C TYR A 186 -35.67 10.73 -13.06
N ASN A 187 -35.32 10.64 -11.78
CA ASN A 187 -36.27 10.67 -10.68
C ASN A 187 -36.12 12.03 -10.01
N GLN A 188 -37.10 12.93 -10.18
CA GLN A 188 -36.92 14.35 -9.99
C GLN A 188 -35.75 14.87 -10.88
N ASP A 189 -34.68 15.38 -10.27
CA ASP A 189 -33.55 15.98 -10.96
C ASP A 189 -32.33 15.08 -11.04
N ILE A 190 -32.41 13.82 -10.56
CA ILE A 190 -31.30 12.90 -10.47
C ILE A 190 -31.51 11.68 -11.38
N ALA A 191 -30.52 11.36 -12.18
CA ALA A 191 -30.44 10.14 -12.95
C ALA A 191 -29.21 9.33 -12.56
N ASP A 192 -29.41 8.17 -11.94
CA ASP A 192 -28.33 7.25 -11.57
C ASP A 192 -27.82 6.50 -12.80
N PHE A 193 -26.53 6.18 -12.79
CA PHE A 193 -25.92 5.30 -13.77
C PHE A 193 -24.90 4.35 -13.12
N ASN A 194 -24.73 3.19 -13.74
CA ASN A 194 -23.71 2.21 -13.35
C ASN A 194 -23.25 1.44 -14.59
N PHE A 195 -21.92 1.37 -14.77
CA PHE A 195 -21.27 0.56 -15.78
C PHE A 195 -20.25 -0.36 -15.11
N GLN A 196 -20.29 -1.64 -15.48
CA GLN A 196 -19.31 -2.63 -15.05
C GLN A 196 -18.47 -3.01 -16.28
N ILE A 197 -17.22 -2.56 -16.31
CA ILE A 197 -16.33 -2.70 -17.46
C ILE A 197 -15.25 -3.73 -17.13
N PRO A 198 -15.21 -4.88 -17.84
CA PRO A 198 -14.14 -5.84 -17.65
C PRO A 198 -12.81 -5.26 -18.14
N ILE A 199 -11.75 -5.42 -17.31
CA ILE A 199 -10.39 -5.00 -17.61
C ILE A 199 -9.43 -6.20 -17.47
N LEU A 200 -8.46 -6.32 -18.37
CA LEU A 200 -7.47 -7.38 -18.32
C LEU A 200 -6.25 -6.95 -17.50
N ALA A 201 -5.75 -7.88 -16.66
CA ALA A 201 -4.45 -7.72 -16.03
C ALA A 201 -3.34 -8.03 -17.06
N GLU A 202 -2.87 -7.00 -17.74
CA GLU A 202 -1.87 -7.08 -18.80
C GLU A 202 -1.04 -5.78 -18.90
N LEU A 203 0.09 -5.81 -19.60
CA LEU A 203 0.90 -4.62 -19.86
C LEU A 203 0.25 -3.75 -20.95
N ALA A 204 -0.88 -3.14 -20.61
CA ALA A 204 -1.58 -2.15 -21.43
C ALA A 204 -2.02 -0.98 -20.58
N LYS A 205 -2.10 0.20 -21.17
CA LYS A 205 -2.69 1.39 -20.57
C LYS A 205 -4.13 1.53 -21.03
N TYR A 206 -5.00 1.74 -20.07
CA TYR A 206 -6.42 1.93 -20.33
C TYR A 206 -6.81 3.38 -20.06
N ARG A 207 -7.88 3.81 -20.72
CA ARG A 207 -8.46 5.14 -20.57
C ARG A 207 -9.97 5.02 -20.60
N VAL A 208 -10.62 5.78 -19.76
CA VAL A 208 -12.09 5.88 -19.71
C VAL A 208 -12.47 7.31 -20.03
N LYS A 209 -13.37 7.49 -21.00
CA LYS A 209 -13.98 8.78 -21.30
C LYS A 209 -15.48 8.68 -21.11
N ILE A 210 -16.05 9.59 -20.33
CA ILE A 210 -17.48 9.65 -20.04
C ILE A 210 -18.06 10.90 -20.67
N TYR A 211 -19.16 10.69 -21.40
CA TYR A 211 -19.87 11.74 -22.10
C TYR A 211 -21.33 11.75 -21.68
N VAL A 212 -21.94 12.91 -21.67
CA VAL A 212 -23.40 13.08 -21.61
C VAL A 212 -23.92 13.69 -22.92
N LYS A 213 -25.13 13.36 -23.29
CA LYS A 213 -25.76 13.83 -24.52
C LYS A 213 -26.75 14.94 -24.20
N ASP A 214 -26.47 16.14 -24.69
CA ASP A 214 -27.26 17.34 -24.46
C ASP A 214 -28.58 17.39 -25.28
N SER A 215 -29.34 18.47 -25.13
CA SER A 215 -30.58 18.74 -25.89
C SER A 215 -30.34 18.87 -27.39
N ASP A 216 -29.17 19.35 -27.79
CA ASP A 216 -28.79 19.51 -29.20
C ASP A 216 -28.26 18.20 -29.83
N GLN A 217 -28.42 17.08 -29.10
CA GLN A 217 -27.96 15.75 -29.48
C GLN A 217 -26.44 15.65 -29.63
N GLN A 218 -25.67 16.54 -28.99
CA GLN A 218 -24.20 16.51 -28.96
C GLN A 218 -23.72 15.74 -27.71
N PHE A 219 -22.61 15.03 -27.84
CA PHE A 219 -21.94 14.39 -26.71
C PHE A 219 -20.89 15.35 -26.11
N LEU A 220 -21.12 15.76 -24.88
CA LEU A 220 -20.18 16.55 -24.08
C LEU A 220 -19.32 15.62 -23.24
N LEU A 221 -18.00 15.75 -23.31
CA LEU A 221 -17.06 15.01 -22.46
C LEU A 221 -17.11 15.61 -21.05
N ILE A 222 -17.53 14.80 -20.07
CA ILE A 222 -17.61 15.22 -18.65
C ILE A 222 -16.50 14.65 -17.79
N GLN A 223 -15.88 13.51 -18.21
CA GLN A 223 -14.79 12.88 -17.46
C GLN A 223 -13.82 12.22 -18.43
N ASP A 224 -12.52 12.36 -18.14
CA ASP A 224 -11.44 11.72 -18.89
C ASP A 224 -10.38 11.18 -17.92
N ILE A 225 -10.35 9.86 -17.74
CA ILE A 225 -9.46 9.17 -16.80
C ILE A 225 -8.46 8.38 -17.63
N ASP A 226 -7.21 8.78 -17.61
CA ASP A 226 -6.13 8.19 -18.40
C ASP A 226 -5.16 7.40 -17.51
N ASP A 227 -4.23 6.68 -18.14
CA ASP A 227 -3.12 5.95 -17.51
C ASP A 227 -3.56 4.89 -16.49
N LEU A 228 -4.73 4.28 -16.68
CA LEU A 228 -5.23 3.18 -15.87
C LEU A 228 -4.48 1.89 -16.22
N VAL A 229 -4.14 1.10 -15.21
CA VAL A 229 -3.57 -0.24 -15.35
C VAL A 229 -4.27 -1.20 -14.38
N ALA A 230 -4.36 -2.48 -14.74
CA ALA A 230 -4.92 -3.53 -13.88
C ALA A 230 -3.87 -4.61 -13.60
N GLY A 231 -3.75 -5.04 -12.36
CA GLY A 231 -2.76 -6.01 -11.95
C GLY A 231 -2.89 -6.42 -10.49
N ASP A 232 -1.82 -6.98 -9.93
CA ASP A 232 -1.80 -7.53 -8.58
C ASP A 232 -1.37 -6.50 -7.52
N VAL A 233 -1.83 -6.71 -6.28
CA VAL A 233 -1.58 -5.80 -5.15
C VAL A 233 -0.85 -6.55 -4.04
N PHE A 234 0.25 -5.97 -3.56
CA PHE A 234 1.03 -6.47 -2.43
C PHE A 234 1.24 -5.39 -1.39
N ILE A 235 1.30 -5.79 -0.12
CA ILE A 235 1.66 -4.92 0.99
C ILE A 235 3.10 -5.22 1.42
N VAL A 236 3.90 -4.18 1.60
CA VAL A 236 5.18 -4.23 2.34
C VAL A 236 4.94 -3.60 3.71
N GLN A 237 5.22 -4.32 4.80
CA GLN A 237 4.95 -3.83 6.15
C GLN A 237 6.08 -4.22 7.11
N GLY A 238 6.26 -3.45 8.16
CA GLY A 238 7.31 -3.65 9.16
C GLY A 238 8.09 -2.38 9.46
N GLN A 239 9.35 -2.53 9.89
CA GLN A 239 10.19 -1.39 10.28
C GLN A 239 11.16 -0.95 9.16
N SER A 240 12.30 -0.38 9.50
CA SER A 240 13.22 0.26 8.54
C SER A 240 13.69 -0.64 7.40
N ASN A 241 13.91 -1.95 7.66
CA ASN A 241 14.26 -2.91 6.62
C ASN A 241 13.09 -3.28 5.70
N ALA A 242 11.84 -3.05 6.12
CA ALA A 242 10.65 -3.10 5.27
C ALA A 242 10.49 -1.78 4.50
N ALA A 243 10.65 -0.62 5.15
CA ALA A 243 10.66 0.68 4.47
C ALA A 243 11.74 0.72 3.37
N ALA A 244 12.85 0.05 3.61
CA ALA A 244 13.93 -0.18 2.67
C ALA A 244 14.33 1.06 1.86
N VAL A 245 14.56 2.17 2.57
CA VAL A 245 15.06 3.41 1.96
C VAL A 245 16.48 3.21 1.41
N MET A 246 16.95 4.13 0.62
CA MET A 246 18.28 4.01 0.00
C MET A 246 19.40 4.20 1.02
N TYR A 247 20.19 3.15 1.26
CA TYR A 247 21.40 3.20 2.09
C TYR A 247 22.69 3.18 1.27
N ASN A 248 22.75 2.41 0.20
CA ASN A 248 23.83 2.38 -0.79
C ASN A 248 23.36 1.63 -2.02
N GLY A 249 23.46 2.24 -3.20
CA GLY A 249 22.88 1.74 -4.42
C GLY A 249 21.37 2.00 -4.51
N SER A 250 20.78 1.78 -5.65
CA SER A 250 19.39 2.15 -5.94
C SER A 250 18.70 1.15 -6.85
N SER A 251 17.47 0.80 -6.53
CA SER A 251 16.55 0.10 -7.43
C SER A 251 15.85 1.05 -8.44
N GLY A 252 16.15 2.35 -8.41
CA GLY A 252 15.44 3.36 -9.22
C GLY A 252 15.38 3.07 -10.72
N ALA A 253 16.39 2.36 -11.25
CA ALA A 253 16.38 1.89 -12.65
C ALA A 253 15.26 0.89 -12.98
N TYR A 254 14.57 0.34 -11.99
CA TYR A 254 13.45 -0.61 -12.16
C TYR A 254 12.10 0.07 -12.32
N GLN A 255 12.03 1.38 -12.08
CA GLN A 255 10.81 2.16 -12.27
C GLN A 255 10.27 2.04 -13.70
N ASN A 256 8.97 1.86 -13.83
CA ASN A 256 8.28 1.85 -15.13
C ASN A 256 6.77 2.09 -14.95
N ASP A 257 6.07 2.26 -16.08
CA ASP A 257 4.66 2.64 -16.16
C ASP A 257 3.67 1.63 -15.56
N TYR A 258 4.11 0.41 -15.30
CA TYR A 258 3.24 -0.68 -14.81
C TYR A 258 3.50 -1.05 -13.36
N LEU A 259 4.37 -0.32 -12.69
CA LEU A 259 4.63 -0.48 -11.26
C LEU A 259 4.11 0.77 -10.54
N ARG A 260 3.16 0.57 -9.63
CA ARG A 260 2.37 1.65 -9.05
C ARG A 260 2.42 1.66 -7.52
N VAL A 261 2.28 2.86 -6.97
CA VAL A 261 2.03 3.11 -5.55
C VAL A 261 0.99 4.22 -5.45
N TYR A 262 0.02 4.06 -4.57
CA TYR A 262 -0.94 5.11 -4.27
C TYR A 262 -0.53 5.88 -3.04
N SER A 263 -0.54 7.23 -3.13
CA SER A 263 -0.23 8.14 -2.04
C SER A 263 1.22 8.02 -1.52
N GLY A 264 1.56 8.89 -0.63
CA GLY A 264 2.74 8.85 0.23
C GLY A 264 2.32 9.01 1.68
N GLY A 265 3.24 9.50 2.53
CA GLY A 265 2.88 9.95 3.87
C GLY A 265 2.39 8.88 4.84
N TYR A 266 2.80 7.63 4.66
CA TYR A 266 2.43 6.53 5.58
C TYR A 266 2.98 6.71 7.00
N THR A 267 3.84 7.68 7.24
CA THR A 267 4.31 8.07 8.57
C THR A 267 3.51 9.20 9.21
N GLY A 268 2.64 9.90 8.46
CA GLY A 268 1.85 11.02 8.96
C GLY A 268 0.40 11.03 8.48
N SER A 269 -0.53 11.32 9.39
CA SER A 269 -1.96 11.37 9.11
C SER A 269 -2.32 12.43 8.05
N SER A 270 -1.83 13.66 8.21
CA SER A 270 -2.10 14.76 7.28
C SER A 270 -1.61 14.49 5.87
N SER A 271 -0.42 13.88 5.73
CA SER A 271 0.15 13.55 4.42
C SER A 271 -0.71 12.53 3.66
N VAL A 272 -1.22 11.50 4.36
CA VAL A 272 -2.11 10.50 3.75
C VAL A 272 -3.43 11.10 3.30
N LEU A 273 -4.00 12.02 4.09
CA LEU A 273 -5.28 12.65 3.76
C LEU A 273 -5.17 13.67 2.62
N SER A 274 -3.98 14.27 2.41
CA SER A 274 -3.75 15.29 1.40
C SER A 274 -3.19 14.77 0.07
N ASP A 275 -2.81 13.48 0.00
CA ASP A 275 -2.17 12.89 -1.18
C ASP A 275 -3.05 11.78 -1.77
N ASP A 276 -3.86 12.15 -2.77
CA ASP A 276 -4.78 11.28 -3.49
C ASP A 276 -4.23 10.86 -4.87
N ASN A 277 -2.92 10.83 -5.04
CA ASN A 277 -2.32 10.56 -6.33
C ASN A 277 -1.79 9.14 -6.46
N TRP A 278 -1.88 8.60 -7.68
CA TRP A 278 -1.12 7.45 -8.10
C TRP A 278 0.25 7.87 -8.62
N TYR A 279 1.27 7.13 -8.23
CA TYR A 279 2.66 7.36 -8.64
C TYR A 279 3.24 6.14 -9.34
N TYR A 280 4.20 6.35 -10.22
CA TYR A 280 5.13 5.30 -10.62
C TYR A 280 5.96 4.89 -9.41
N ALA A 281 6.01 3.58 -9.14
CA ALA A 281 6.69 3.06 -7.95
C ALA A 281 8.16 3.46 -7.94
N GLN A 282 8.63 3.95 -6.79
CA GLN A 282 10.02 4.35 -6.54
C GLN A 282 10.61 3.47 -5.45
N GLY A 283 11.89 3.08 -5.58
CA GLY A 283 12.59 2.28 -4.58
C GLY A 283 13.44 3.10 -3.62
N ASP A 284 13.93 4.24 -4.05
CA ASP A 284 14.91 5.07 -3.35
C ASP A 284 14.35 6.34 -2.71
N GLY A 285 13.03 6.46 -2.64
CA GLY A 285 12.35 7.50 -1.89
C GLY A 285 12.55 7.35 -0.38
N ASN A 286 12.32 8.42 0.36
CA ASN A 286 12.21 8.33 1.82
C ASN A 286 10.81 7.87 2.24
N GLU A 287 10.63 7.56 3.52
CA GLU A 287 9.38 7.02 4.08
C GLU A 287 8.13 7.87 3.82
N ASN A 288 8.27 9.17 3.55
CA ASN A 288 7.15 10.08 3.28
C ASN A 288 7.02 10.50 1.81
N SER A 289 7.86 9.98 0.93
CA SER A 289 7.78 10.31 -0.49
C SER A 289 6.58 9.65 -1.15
N GLY A 290 5.85 10.39 -1.96
CA GLY A 290 4.84 9.81 -2.85
C GLY A 290 5.46 8.75 -3.76
N GLY A 291 4.78 7.61 -3.87
CA GLY A 291 5.23 6.52 -4.74
C GLY A 291 6.30 5.58 -4.17
N ASN A 292 6.70 5.72 -2.90
CA ASN A 292 7.74 4.86 -2.34
C ASN A 292 7.27 3.42 -2.12
N ALA A 293 7.85 2.48 -2.89
CA ALA A 293 7.66 1.03 -2.75
C ALA A 293 8.72 0.36 -1.86
N GLY A 294 9.79 1.08 -1.54
CA GLY A 294 11.01 0.52 -0.95
C GLY A 294 11.88 -0.22 -1.97
N GLN A 295 13.18 -0.35 -1.69
CA GLN A 295 14.17 -0.90 -2.62
C GLN A 295 13.80 -2.33 -3.09
N TRP A 296 13.53 -3.23 -2.17
CA TRP A 296 13.20 -4.61 -2.53
C TRP A 296 11.73 -4.79 -2.95
N GLY A 297 10.82 -3.92 -2.49
CA GLY A 297 9.43 -3.90 -2.96
C GLY A 297 9.35 -3.59 -4.45
N LEU A 298 10.07 -2.56 -4.92
CA LEU A 298 10.17 -2.23 -6.34
C LEU A 298 10.85 -3.35 -7.15
N ALA A 299 11.94 -3.93 -6.61
CA ALA A 299 12.65 -5.02 -7.28
C ALA A 299 11.75 -6.26 -7.46
N LEU A 300 11.02 -6.67 -6.42
CA LEU A 300 10.07 -7.77 -6.49
C LEU A 300 8.93 -7.49 -7.48
N ALA A 301 8.34 -6.31 -7.42
CA ALA A 301 7.27 -5.91 -8.34
C ALA A 301 7.72 -5.98 -9.80
N LYS A 302 8.96 -5.53 -10.08
CA LYS A 302 9.55 -5.65 -11.42
C LYS A 302 9.70 -7.11 -11.86
N MET A 303 10.18 -7.98 -10.99
CA MET A 303 10.34 -9.41 -11.31
C MET A 303 8.99 -10.07 -11.62
N ILE A 304 7.96 -9.78 -10.82
CA ILE A 304 6.59 -10.28 -11.05
C ILE A 304 6.07 -9.78 -12.41
N LYS A 305 6.17 -8.48 -12.64
CA LYS A 305 5.74 -7.86 -13.90
C LYS A 305 6.45 -8.48 -15.12
N ASP A 306 7.76 -8.66 -15.04
CA ASP A 306 8.56 -9.18 -16.16
C ASP A 306 8.25 -10.66 -16.44
N GLN A 307 7.98 -11.45 -15.41
CA GLN A 307 7.66 -12.88 -15.54
C GLN A 307 6.24 -13.11 -16.06
N LEU A 308 5.28 -12.33 -15.59
CA LEU A 308 3.85 -12.58 -15.81
C LEU A 308 3.21 -11.64 -16.83
N ASN A 309 3.87 -10.54 -17.18
CA ASN A 309 3.35 -9.45 -18.00
C ASN A 309 2.09 -8.83 -17.40
N VAL A 310 2.06 -8.63 -16.08
CA VAL A 310 0.97 -7.97 -15.34
C VAL A 310 1.50 -6.77 -14.57
N PRO A 311 0.77 -5.67 -14.49
CA PRO A 311 1.09 -4.56 -13.59
C PRO A 311 1.09 -5.00 -12.12
N VAL A 312 1.85 -4.29 -11.30
CA VAL A 312 1.92 -4.55 -9.85
C VAL A 312 1.83 -3.24 -9.07
N ALA A 313 0.97 -3.22 -8.06
CA ALA A 313 0.91 -2.15 -7.07
C ALA A 313 1.51 -2.62 -5.74
N ILE A 314 2.36 -1.77 -5.14
CA ILE A 314 2.95 -1.98 -3.81
C ILE A 314 2.39 -0.93 -2.86
N PHE A 315 1.79 -1.37 -1.77
CA PHE A 315 1.40 -0.51 -0.65
C PHE A 315 2.42 -0.68 0.48
N ASN A 316 3.40 0.21 0.54
CA ASN A 316 4.37 0.21 1.61
C ASN A 316 3.81 0.96 2.82
N GLY A 317 3.59 0.25 3.94
CA GLY A 317 3.12 0.78 5.22
C GLY A 317 4.19 0.81 6.31
N ALA A 318 5.43 0.47 5.98
CA ALA A 318 6.51 0.34 6.95
C ALA A 318 6.85 1.66 7.65
N HIS A 319 7.36 1.57 8.89
CA HIS A 319 7.80 2.73 9.68
C HIS A 319 9.07 2.38 10.47
N GLY A 320 10.14 3.13 10.24
CA GLY A 320 11.45 2.87 10.83
C GLY A 320 11.45 2.88 12.37
N GLY A 321 12.20 1.93 12.96
CA GLY A 321 12.46 1.89 14.41
C GLY A 321 11.29 1.48 15.29
N GLN A 322 10.20 0.96 14.73
CA GLN A 322 8.98 0.66 15.49
C GLN A 322 8.87 -0.80 15.93
N PRO A 323 8.43 -1.06 17.18
CA PRO A 323 8.10 -2.41 17.65
C PRO A 323 6.80 -2.91 17.00
N ILE A 324 6.55 -4.22 17.08
CA ILE A 324 5.38 -4.86 16.45
C ILE A 324 4.04 -4.22 16.88
N GLY A 325 3.88 -3.86 18.15
CA GLY A 325 2.66 -3.23 18.66
C GLY A 325 2.36 -1.85 18.06
N PHE A 326 3.30 -1.21 17.37
CA PHE A 326 3.03 0.03 16.61
C PHE A 326 2.12 -0.21 15.41
N PHE A 327 2.09 -1.42 14.90
CA PHE A 327 1.31 -1.83 13.74
C PHE A 327 -0.07 -2.40 14.11
N ASP A 328 -0.42 -2.45 15.40
CA ASP A 328 -1.71 -2.96 15.87
C ASP A 328 -2.89 -2.18 15.29
N ARG A 329 -4.02 -2.89 15.16
CA ARG A 329 -5.29 -2.35 14.67
C ARG A 329 -6.08 -1.69 15.82
N PRO A 330 -6.13 -0.36 15.92
CA PRO A 330 -7.00 0.30 16.91
C PRO A 330 -8.48 0.18 16.51
N SER A 331 -9.37 0.39 17.46
CA SER A 331 -10.82 0.25 17.23
C SER A 331 -11.41 1.26 16.24
N ASP A 332 -10.74 2.40 16.03
CA ASP A 332 -11.16 3.49 15.13
C ASP A 332 -10.45 3.48 13.77
N TYR A 333 -9.69 2.42 13.45
CA TYR A 333 -8.83 2.35 12.25
C TYR A 333 -9.54 2.65 10.92
N ALA A 334 -10.80 2.27 10.80
CA ALA A 334 -11.56 2.44 9.56
C ALA A 334 -11.94 3.90 9.28
N SER A 335 -12.01 4.74 10.31
CA SER A 335 -12.38 6.16 10.24
C SER A 335 -11.25 7.11 10.61
N SER A 336 -10.07 6.60 11.01
CA SER A 336 -8.96 7.40 11.52
C SER A 336 -7.63 7.01 10.89
N THR A 337 -6.86 8.00 10.46
CA THR A 337 -5.49 7.84 9.94
C THR A 337 -4.40 8.12 11.00
N ASN A 338 -4.77 8.19 12.28
CA ASN A 338 -3.81 8.46 13.35
C ASN A 338 -2.83 7.32 13.61
N SER A 339 -3.28 6.06 13.41
CA SER A 339 -2.43 4.87 13.52
C SER A 339 -1.76 4.51 12.19
N ASN A 340 -0.67 3.74 12.26
CA ASN A 340 -0.04 3.16 11.06
C ASN A 340 -1.01 2.26 10.31
N TYR A 341 -1.72 1.38 11.04
CA TYR A 341 -2.72 0.49 10.48
C TYR A 341 -3.82 1.25 9.74
N GLY A 342 -4.40 2.27 10.38
CA GLY A 342 -5.46 3.10 9.79
C GLY A 342 -4.99 3.84 8.51
N ARG A 343 -3.75 4.32 8.46
CA ARG A 343 -3.20 4.94 7.24
C ARG A 343 -3.07 3.96 6.08
N LEU A 344 -2.59 2.75 6.33
CA LEU A 344 -2.49 1.72 5.30
C LEU A 344 -3.88 1.29 4.82
N TYR A 345 -4.79 1.03 5.76
CA TYR A 345 -6.18 0.67 5.46
C TYR A 345 -6.88 1.77 4.64
N HIS A 346 -6.73 3.04 5.03
CA HIS A 346 -7.32 4.18 4.31
C HIS A 346 -6.90 4.20 2.83
N ARG A 347 -5.60 4.03 2.54
CA ARG A 347 -5.09 4.01 1.15
C ARG A 347 -5.69 2.87 0.34
N LEU A 348 -5.73 1.66 0.89
CA LEU A 348 -6.29 0.48 0.23
C LEU A 348 -7.81 0.57 0.06
N ASN A 349 -8.52 1.08 1.07
CA ASN A 349 -9.96 1.25 1.01
C ASN A 349 -10.37 2.34 0.00
N LYS A 350 -9.67 3.48 0.00
CA LYS A 350 -9.95 4.60 -0.91
C LYS A 350 -9.74 4.24 -2.39
N THR A 351 -8.78 3.37 -2.68
CA THR A 351 -8.54 2.87 -4.04
C THR A 351 -9.44 1.70 -4.43
N GLY A 352 -10.26 1.17 -3.52
CA GLY A 352 -11.05 -0.05 -3.75
C GLY A 352 -10.23 -1.34 -3.79
N LEU A 353 -8.93 -1.29 -3.45
CA LEU A 353 -7.99 -2.42 -3.62
C LEU A 353 -7.83 -3.29 -2.37
N LYS A 354 -8.48 -2.96 -1.24
CA LYS A 354 -8.38 -3.74 -0.01
C LYS A 354 -8.80 -5.21 -0.18
N ASP A 355 -9.76 -5.48 -1.06
CA ASP A 355 -10.27 -6.82 -1.34
C ASP A 355 -9.43 -7.59 -2.39
N HIS A 356 -8.30 -7.02 -2.84
CA HIS A 356 -7.43 -7.57 -3.90
C HIS A 356 -5.98 -7.77 -3.47
N VAL A 357 -5.68 -7.59 -2.18
CA VAL A 357 -4.33 -7.82 -1.64
C VAL A 357 -3.99 -9.30 -1.68
N ARG A 358 -2.86 -9.66 -2.35
CA ARG A 358 -2.42 -11.04 -2.52
C ARG A 358 -1.54 -11.53 -1.37
N ALA A 359 -0.61 -10.70 -0.91
CA ALA A 359 0.30 -11.07 0.17
C ALA A 359 0.80 -9.86 0.97
N ILE A 360 1.21 -10.12 2.21
CA ILE A 360 1.95 -9.20 3.08
C ILE A 360 3.38 -9.68 3.20
N LEU A 361 4.31 -8.75 2.94
CA LEU A 361 5.75 -8.93 2.97
C LEU A 361 6.27 -8.21 4.22
N TRP A 362 6.73 -8.97 5.21
CA TRP A 362 7.04 -8.48 6.56
C TRP A 362 8.53 -8.51 6.87
N SER A 363 9.08 -7.35 7.29
CA SER A 363 10.44 -7.25 7.83
C SER A 363 10.45 -6.35 9.06
N GLN A 364 10.44 -6.97 10.25
CA GLN A 364 10.38 -6.29 11.54
C GLN A 364 10.87 -7.23 12.65
N GLY A 365 11.34 -6.70 13.76
CA GLY A 365 11.73 -7.47 14.96
C GLY A 365 12.97 -6.90 15.66
N GLU A 366 13.76 -6.05 15.02
CA GLU A 366 14.93 -5.43 15.62
C GLU A 366 14.52 -4.56 16.82
N ALA A 367 13.44 -3.78 16.72
CA ALA A 367 12.96 -2.94 17.81
C ALA A 367 12.47 -3.77 19.00
N ASP A 368 11.91 -4.96 18.76
CA ASP A 368 11.48 -5.91 19.82
C ASP A 368 12.65 -6.73 20.38
N SER A 369 13.83 -6.62 19.80
CA SER A 369 15.07 -7.28 20.27
C SER A 369 15.87 -6.45 21.27
N PHE A 370 15.37 -5.29 21.70
CA PHE A 370 16.01 -4.46 22.71
C PHE A 370 15.93 -5.07 24.12
N ALA A 371 16.64 -4.49 25.09
CA ALA A 371 16.74 -5.03 26.44
C ALA A 371 15.41 -5.31 27.15
N ASN A 372 14.38 -4.50 26.85
CA ASN A 372 13.03 -4.63 27.36
C ASN A 372 12.04 -5.12 26.28
N GLY A 373 12.53 -5.81 25.25
CA GLY A 373 11.72 -6.33 24.16
C GLY A 373 10.87 -7.54 24.56
N LEU A 374 10.10 -8.02 23.61
CA LEU A 374 9.13 -9.07 23.81
C LEU A 374 9.79 -10.44 24.05
N SER A 375 9.08 -11.33 24.73
CA SER A 375 9.39 -12.76 24.74
C SER A 375 8.98 -13.39 23.39
N THR A 376 9.47 -14.61 23.14
CA THR A 376 9.09 -15.41 21.96
C THR A 376 7.58 -15.53 21.82
N SER A 377 6.88 -15.96 22.89
CA SER A 377 5.44 -16.13 22.89
C SER A 377 4.66 -14.82 22.72
N GLN A 378 5.14 -13.72 23.31
CA GLN A 378 4.50 -12.41 23.14
C GLN A 378 4.60 -11.90 21.70
N TYR A 379 5.75 -12.10 21.03
CA TYR A 379 5.90 -11.70 19.63
C TYR A 379 5.03 -12.57 18.70
N ILE A 380 4.97 -13.89 18.95
CA ILE A 380 4.08 -14.80 18.22
C ILE A 380 2.63 -14.32 18.35
N SER A 381 2.14 -14.13 19.57
CA SER A 381 0.76 -13.68 19.80
C SER A 381 0.47 -12.35 19.10
N ALA A 382 1.37 -11.38 19.19
CA ALA A 382 1.20 -10.07 18.53
C ALA A 382 1.14 -10.19 16.99
N PHE A 383 1.93 -11.10 16.40
CA PHE A 383 1.88 -11.31 14.96
C PHE A 383 0.62 -12.07 14.53
N GLU A 384 0.16 -13.04 15.31
CA GLU A 384 -1.08 -13.77 15.06
C GLU A 384 -2.31 -12.85 15.16
N ASP A 385 -2.33 -11.92 16.12
CA ASP A 385 -3.35 -10.88 16.20
C ASP A 385 -3.36 -10.03 14.92
N LEU A 386 -2.19 -9.59 14.46
CA LEU A 386 -2.08 -8.84 13.19
C LEU A 386 -2.54 -9.68 11.99
N MET A 387 -2.18 -10.96 11.92
CA MET A 387 -2.65 -11.85 10.85
C MET A 387 -4.17 -11.96 10.83
N SER A 388 -4.80 -12.08 11.99
CA SER A 388 -6.26 -12.13 12.14
C SER A 388 -6.91 -10.85 11.63
N PHE A 389 -6.38 -9.68 12.01
CA PHE A 389 -6.88 -8.39 11.57
C PHE A 389 -6.70 -8.18 10.06
N TRP A 390 -5.55 -8.52 9.51
CA TRP A 390 -5.30 -8.41 8.08
C TRP A 390 -6.17 -9.37 7.26
N GLN A 391 -6.44 -10.58 7.78
CA GLN A 391 -7.33 -11.53 7.10
C GLN A 391 -8.78 -11.05 7.06
N GLU A 392 -9.22 -10.34 8.12
CA GLU A 392 -10.54 -9.72 8.18
C GLU A 392 -10.67 -8.56 7.20
N ASP A 393 -9.64 -7.68 7.15
CA ASP A 393 -9.68 -6.45 6.38
C ASP A 393 -9.30 -6.63 4.90
N TYR A 394 -8.51 -7.68 4.58
CA TYR A 394 -8.01 -8.01 3.24
C TYR A 394 -8.39 -9.45 2.85
N PRO A 395 -9.64 -9.70 2.47
CA PRO A 395 -10.17 -11.06 2.33
C PRO A 395 -9.53 -11.93 1.24
N SER A 396 -8.83 -11.31 0.27
CA SER A 396 -8.08 -12.05 -0.77
C SER A 396 -6.64 -12.38 -0.38
N LEU A 397 -6.24 -12.08 0.86
CA LEU A 397 -4.88 -12.30 1.35
C LEU A 397 -4.57 -13.81 1.44
N GLU A 398 -3.56 -14.24 0.70
CA GLU A 398 -3.20 -15.67 0.56
C GLU A 398 -2.01 -16.06 1.43
N LYS A 399 -1.00 -15.17 1.57
CA LYS A 399 0.29 -15.49 2.17
C LYS A 399 0.92 -14.34 2.94
N TYR A 400 1.72 -14.72 3.93
CA TYR A 400 2.62 -13.85 4.67
C TYR A 400 4.05 -14.31 4.45
N TYR A 401 4.93 -13.41 4.07
CA TYR A 401 6.35 -13.68 3.87
C TYR A 401 7.16 -12.89 4.89
N ILE A 402 7.77 -13.59 5.83
CA ILE A 402 8.58 -13.00 6.92
C ILE A 402 10.05 -13.07 6.53
N PHE A 403 10.73 -11.95 6.56
CA PHE A 403 12.19 -11.92 6.57
C PHE A 403 12.65 -12.05 8.02
N GLN A 404 13.35 -13.15 8.34
CA GLN A 404 13.91 -13.34 9.66
C GLN A 404 14.94 -12.25 9.96
N THR A 405 14.79 -11.58 11.12
CA THR A 405 15.69 -10.50 11.50
C THR A 405 17.15 -10.96 11.55
N ARG A 406 18.03 -10.07 11.18
CA ARG A 406 19.46 -10.31 11.23
C ARG A 406 20.00 -10.15 12.65
N ASP A 407 21.13 -10.80 12.93
CA ASP A 407 21.95 -10.51 14.10
C ASP A 407 22.76 -9.21 13.84
N CYS A 408 22.30 -8.08 14.35
CA CYS A 408 22.84 -6.75 14.09
C CYS A 408 23.16 -6.01 15.39
N ASN A 409 23.96 -4.96 15.26
CA ASN A 409 24.34 -4.10 16.39
C ASN A 409 23.45 -2.84 16.49
N CYS A 410 22.22 -2.90 16.02
CA CYS A 410 21.26 -1.78 15.98
C CYS A 410 20.62 -1.44 17.34
N GLY A 411 21.38 -1.49 18.43
CA GLY A 411 20.84 -1.29 19.79
C GLY A 411 20.17 -2.54 20.38
N THR A 412 20.14 -3.64 19.64
CA THR A 412 19.59 -4.94 20.05
C THR A 412 20.55 -5.66 21.01
N ILE A 413 20.00 -6.58 21.83
CA ILE A 413 20.80 -7.45 22.68
C ILE A 413 20.71 -8.92 22.19
N SER A 414 21.79 -9.71 22.42
CA SER A 414 21.86 -11.08 21.92
C SER A 414 20.67 -11.93 22.36
N SER A 415 20.25 -11.87 23.63
CA SER A 415 19.11 -12.63 24.12
C SER A 415 17.77 -12.18 23.50
N GLY A 416 17.61 -10.88 23.18
CA GLY A 416 16.44 -10.36 22.48
C GLY A 416 16.38 -10.87 21.03
N ARG A 417 17.50 -10.80 20.31
CA ARG A 417 17.60 -11.28 18.93
C ARG A 417 17.23 -12.77 18.82
N LYS A 418 17.75 -13.60 19.72
CA LYS A 418 17.42 -15.03 19.79
C LYS A 418 15.91 -15.28 19.93
N LYS A 419 15.26 -14.54 20.85
CA LYS A 419 13.81 -14.67 21.10
C LYS A 419 12.97 -14.33 19.87
N ILE A 420 13.29 -13.23 19.20
CA ILE A 420 12.52 -12.77 18.02
C ILE A 420 12.76 -13.68 16.81
N LYS A 421 14.01 -14.08 16.55
CA LYS A 421 14.31 -15.05 15.48
C LYS A 421 13.57 -16.36 15.68
N GLU A 422 13.55 -16.87 16.93
CA GLU A 422 12.84 -18.10 17.27
C GLU A 422 11.32 -17.93 17.11
N ALA A 423 10.75 -16.78 17.50
CA ALA A 423 9.34 -16.48 17.28
C ALA A 423 8.99 -16.50 15.79
N GLN A 424 9.80 -15.86 14.95
CA GLN A 424 9.61 -15.85 13.50
C GLN A 424 9.69 -17.25 12.88
N ARG A 425 10.60 -18.11 13.38
CA ARG A 425 10.70 -19.49 12.94
C ARG A 425 9.47 -20.32 13.35
N GLN A 426 9.00 -20.18 14.60
CA GLN A 426 7.82 -20.88 15.09
C GLN A 426 6.56 -20.47 14.33
N LEU A 427 6.36 -19.18 14.05
CA LEU A 427 5.26 -18.69 13.21
C LEU A 427 5.21 -19.41 11.86
N ALA A 428 6.36 -19.63 11.21
CA ALA A 428 6.41 -20.32 9.92
C ALA A 428 6.15 -21.84 10.04
N ILE A 429 6.42 -22.45 11.20
CA ILE A 429 6.13 -23.87 11.45
C ILE A 429 4.65 -24.08 11.77
N GLU A 430 4.06 -23.18 12.55
CA GLU A 430 2.71 -23.34 13.07
C GLU A 430 1.62 -22.86 12.09
N ASN A 431 1.99 -22.00 11.13
CA ASN A 431 1.06 -21.37 10.20
C ASN A 431 1.41 -21.68 8.73
N ASN A 432 0.63 -22.51 8.08
CA ASN A 432 0.84 -22.94 6.68
C ASN A 432 0.84 -21.81 5.65
N ASN A 433 0.27 -20.65 5.98
CA ASN A 433 0.26 -19.47 5.13
C ASN A 433 1.39 -18.47 5.44
N VAL A 434 2.30 -18.82 6.36
CA VAL A 434 3.50 -18.04 6.70
C VAL A 434 4.73 -18.72 6.12
N ASN A 435 5.48 -18.00 5.31
CA ASN A 435 6.79 -18.42 4.82
C ASN A 435 7.88 -17.56 5.47
N ILE A 436 9.03 -18.15 5.74
CA ILE A 436 10.17 -17.45 6.33
C ILE A 436 11.37 -17.49 5.39
N MET A 437 12.12 -16.38 5.37
CA MET A 437 13.34 -16.22 4.60
C MET A 437 14.44 -15.62 5.48
N PRO A 438 15.59 -16.30 5.66
CA PRO A 438 16.69 -15.77 6.43
C PRO A 438 17.35 -14.60 5.70
N THR A 439 17.88 -13.66 6.47
CA THR A 439 18.72 -12.56 5.97
C THR A 439 20.22 -12.86 6.08
N THR A 440 20.59 -14.04 6.58
CA THR A 440 21.96 -14.55 6.57
C THR A 440 22.54 -14.57 5.16
N GLY A 441 23.84 -14.30 5.00
CA GLY A 441 24.52 -14.24 3.70
C GLY A 441 24.19 -13.02 2.84
N MET A 442 23.44 -12.06 3.34
CA MET A 442 23.22 -10.78 2.69
C MET A 442 24.26 -9.76 3.12
N GLN A 443 24.70 -8.94 2.17
CA GLN A 443 25.62 -7.85 2.49
C GLN A 443 24.95 -6.84 3.42
N VAL A 444 25.69 -6.34 4.40
CA VAL A 444 25.24 -5.38 5.39
C VAL A 444 25.79 -4.01 5.07
N HIS A 445 25.00 -2.98 5.32
CA HIS A 445 25.43 -1.61 5.27
C HIS A 445 26.40 -1.28 6.43
N SER A 446 27.20 -0.23 6.29
CA SER A 446 28.23 0.17 7.28
C SER A 446 27.69 0.56 8.67
N ASP A 447 26.38 0.78 8.80
CA ASP A 447 25.72 1.00 10.09
C ASP A 447 25.41 -0.29 10.86
N ASP A 448 25.74 -1.45 10.29
CA ASP A 448 25.48 -2.79 10.83
C ASP A 448 24.01 -3.06 11.19
N CYS A 449 23.08 -2.34 10.55
CA CYS A 449 21.63 -2.45 10.79
C CYS A 449 20.84 -2.66 9.50
N HIS A 450 21.19 -1.95 8.46
CA HIS A 450 20.47 -1.94 7.19
C HIS A 450 21.26 -2.65 6.09
N PHE A 451 20.70 -2.69 4.90
CA PHE A 451 21.29 -3.37 3.76
C PHE A 451 21.53 -2.37 2.61
N PRO A 452 22.66 -2.48 1.87
CA PRO A 452 22.79 -1.81 0.58
C PRO A 452 21.80 -2.45 -0.41
N PHE A 453 21.56 -1.78 -1.55
CA PHE A 453 20.70 -2.39 -2.56
C PHE A 453 21.34 -3.67 -3.14
N VAL A 454 22.53 -3.54 -3.70
CA VAL A 454 23.25 -4.66 -4.32
C VAL A 454 23.70 -5.66 -3.24
N ASN A 455 23.44 -6.94 -3.43
CA ASN A 455 23.71 -8.04 -2.49
C ASN A 455 23.02 -7.93 -1.11
N GLY A 456 22.19 -6.89 -0.91
CA GLY A 456 21.36 -6.69 0.28
C GLY A 456 19.89 -6.72 -0.08
N TYR A 457 19.23 -5.56 -0.18
CA TYR A 457 17.79 -5.49 -0.50
C TYR A 457 17.40 -6.15 -1.83
N GLU A 458 18.27 -6.16 -2.82
CA GLU A 458 18.04 -6.92 -4.05
C GLU A 458 17.86 -8.42 -3.78
N LYS A 459 18.61 -8.97 -2.81
CA LYS A 459 18.47 -10.38 -2.40
C LYS A 459 17.17 -10.66 -1.66
N PHE A 460 16.58 -9.69 -0.95
CA PHE A 460 15.22 -9.86 -0.42
C PHE A 460 14.26 -10.22 -1.55
N ALA A 461 14.26 -9.44 -2.63
CA ALA A 461 13.42 -9.71 -3.78
C ALA A 461 13.76 -11.03 -4.48
N LEU A 462 15.04 -11.28 -4.76
CA LEU A 462 15.50 -12.50 -5.45
C LEU A 462 15.13 -13.78 -4.72
N ARG A 463 15.23 -13.80 -3.39
CA ARG A 463 14.94 -14.98 -2.58
C ARG A 463 13.44 -15.27 -2.45
N ILE A 464 12.63 -14.21 -2.36
CA ILE A 464 11.18 -14.38 -2.16
C ILE A 464 10.42 -14.56 -3.47
N PHE A 465 10.95 -14.04 -4.58
CA PHE A 465 10.29 -14.11 -5.88
C PHE A 465 9.90 -15.53 -6.31
N PRO A 466 10.77 -16.57 -6.20
CA PRO A 466 10.37 -17.93 -6.56
C PRO A 466 9.22 -18.46 -5.70
N GLN A 467 9.20 -18.12 -4.40
CA GLN A 467 8.09 -18.52 -3.51
C GLN A 467 6.78 -17.85 -3.94
N VAL A 468 6.81 -16.55 -4.22
CA VAL A 468 5.64 -15.82 -4.74
C VAL A 468 5.15 -16.45 -6.05
N MET A 469 6.06 -16.80 -6.97
CA MET A 469 5.69 -17.46 -8.23
C MET A 469 5.00 -18.81 -8.00
N LYS A 470 5.44 -19.59 -7.01
CA LYS A 470 4.83 -20.86 -6.70
C LYS A 470 3.54 -20.71 -5.92
N ASP A 471 3.56 -19.96 -4.82
CA ASP A 471 2.49 -19.93 -3.82
C ASP A 471 1.27 -19.13 -4.31
N ILE A 472 1.52 -18.00 -5.00
CA ILE A 472 0.48 -17.09 -5.46
C ILE A 472 0.04 -17.40 -6.90
N TYR A 473 1.00 -17.80 -7.75
CA TYR A 473 0.73 -18.00 -9.18
C TYR A 473 0.74 -19.46 -9.63
N GLY A 474 1.04 -20.40 -8.71
CA GLY A 474 0.97 -21.84 -8.98
C GLY A 474 2.03 -22.33 -9.97
N LEU A 475 3.13 -21.60 -10.17
CA LEU A 475 4.20 -22.02 -11.07
C LEU A 475 4.97 -23.19 -10.46
N THR A 476 5.19 -24.26 -11.25
CA THR A 476 6.02 -25.38 -10.83
C THR A 476 7.49 -25.02 -10.97
N LEU A 477 8.24 -25.05 -9.88
CA LEU A 477 9.68 -24.80 -9.83
C LEU A 477 10.40 -26.09 -9.45
N GLN A 478 11.55 -26.35 -10.08
CA GLN A 478 12.30 -27.62 -9.90
C GLN A 478 13.29 -27.59 -8.74
N GLU A 479 13.62 -26.40 -8.21
CA GLU A 479 14.63 -26.21 -7.17
C GLU A 479 14.01 -25.94 -5.81
N SER A 480 14.79 -26.14 -4.74
CA SER A 480 14.38 -25.82 -3.38
C SER A 480 14.34 -24.30 -3.20
N ILE A 481 13.13 -23.73 -3.17
CA ILE A 481 12.89 -22.29 -3.08
C ILE A 481 12.62 -21.81 -1.65
N TYR A 482 12.40 -22.72 -0.73
CA TYR A 482 12.19 -22.42 0.69
C TYR A 482 13.50 -22.53 1.45
N ALA A 483 13.63 -21.74 2.50
CA ALA A 483 14.80 -21.80 3.36
C ALA A 483 14.81 -23.12 4.14
N PRO A 484 15.97 -23.80 4.26
CA PRO A 484 16.08 -24.99 5.08
C PRO A 484 15.73 -24.70 6.54
N MET A 485 14.91 -25.54 7.15
CA MET A 485 14.61 -25.52 8.58
C MET A 485 15.03 -26.83 9.24
N ILE A 486 15.49 -26.75 10.49
CA ILE A 486 15.78 -27.97 11.28
C ILE A 486 14.48 -28.71 11.54
N THR A 487 14.55 -30.03 11.38
CA THR A 487 13.46 -30.98 11.71
C THR A 487 13.79 -31.82 12.91
N ASP A 488 15.07 -32.12 13.15
CA ASP A 488 15.54 -32.89 14.29
C ASP A 488 17.00 -32.57 14.61
N ILE A 489 17.39 -32.71 15.87
CA ILE A 489 18.76 -32.66 16.35
C ILE A 489 19.00 -33.86 17.27
N SER A 490 20.03 -34.67 16.97
CA SER A 490 20.42 -35.80 17.83
C SER A 490 21.91 -35.77 18.13
N LEU A 491 22.25 -36.18 19.36
CA LEU A 491 23.61 -36.19 19.85
C LEU A 491 24.04 -37.61 20.23
N SER A 492 25.19 -38.05 19.73
CA SER A 492 25.82 -39.34 20.09
C SER A 492 27.29 -39.13 20.42
N GLY A 493 27.62 -39.05 21.71
CA GLY A 493 28.96 -38.70 22.16
C GLY A 493 29.32 -37.27 21.75
N ASN A 494 30.31 -37.12 20.88
CA ASN A 494 30.74 -35.83 20.31
C ASN A 494 30.26 -35.63 18.85
N LEU A 495 29.34 -36.46 18.38
CA LEU A 495 28.72 -36.32 17.06
C LEU A 495 27.32 -35.71 17.21
N LEU A 496 27.12 -34.56 16.58
CA LEU A 496 25.87 -33.87 16.54
C LEU A 496 25.29 -33.95 15.12
N ASP A 497 24.15 -34.64 14.99
CA ASP A 497 23.42 -34.79 13.72
C ASP A 497 22.26 -33.77 13.69
N ILE A 498 22.28 -32.85 12.74
CA ILE A 498 21.26 -31.83 12.50
C ILE A 498 20.54 -32.20 11.22
N GLN A 499 19.26 -32.56 11.31
CA GLN A 499 18.42 -32.88 10.18
C GLN A 499 17.65 -31.63 9.74
N THR A 500 17.45 -31.48 8.43
CA THR A 500 16.70 -30.38 7.82
C THR A 500 15.65 -30.90 6.85
N ASP A 501 14.61 -30.11 6.60
CA ASP A 501 13.53 -30.40 5.66
C ASP A 501 13.96 -30.39 4.20
N SER A 502 15.15 -29.87 3.92
CA SER A 502 15.73 -29.82 2.57
C SER A 502 17.23 -30.12 2.60
N GLY A 503 17.77 -30.58 1.45
CA GLY A 503 19.20 -30.93 1.34
C GLY A 503 20.09 -29.70 1.54
N LEU A 504 21.21 -29.91 2.24
CA LEU A 504 22.23 -28.91 2.50
C LEU A 504 23.46 -29.16 1.64
N VAL A 505 24.05 -28.08 1.13
CA VAL A 505 25.29 -28.07 0.35
C VAL A 505 26.23 -26.98 0.87
N SER A 506 27.52 -27.14 0.59
CA SER A 506 28.51 -26.07 0.79
C SER A 506 29.23 -25.81 -0.53
N ASN A 507 29.36 -24.54 -0.87
CA ASN A 507 30.11 -24.09 -2.04
C ASN A 507 31.57 -23.82 -1.71
N ASN A 508 31.97 -23.89 -0.43
CA ASN A 508 33.32 -23.59 0.00
C ASN A 508 34.19 -24.86 -0.02
N SER A 509 35.26 -24.84 -0.80
CA SER A 509 36.27 -25.90 -0.85
C SER A 509 37.29 -25.79 0.30
N ASN A 510 37.31 -24.69 1.07
CA ASN A 510 38.21 -24.47 2.18
C ASN A 510 37.56 -24.94 3.50
N THR A 511 37.82 -26.18 3.88
CA THR A 511 37.27 -26.78 5.09
C THR A 511 37.57 -25.98 6.36
N ILE A 512 38.74 -25.36 6.49
CA ILE A 512 39.11 -24.56 7.67
C ILE A 512 38.26 -23.29 7.77
N ALA A 513 38.08 -22.57 6.66
CA ALA A 513 37.26 -21.38 6.61
C ALA A 513 35.80 -21.71 6.97
N LEU A 514 35.25 -22.81 6.46
CA LEU A 514 33.89 -23.21 6.77
C LEU A 514 33.74 -23.65 8.23
N ILE A 515 34.70 -24.37 8.83
CA ILE A 515 34.67 -24.72 10.26
C ILE A 515 34.66 -23.44 11.12
N ASN A 516 35.46 -22.44 10.75
CA ASN A 516 35.47 -21.17 11.48
C ASN A 516 34.10 -20.45 11.35
N SER A 517 33.49 -20.44 10.17
CA SER A 517 32.15 -19.91 9.96
C SER A 517 31.12 -20.66 10.80
N LEU A 518 31.14 -21.99 10.79
CA LEU A 518 30.24 -22.80 11.59
C LEU A 518 30.37 -22.53 13.11
N ASN A 519 31.59 -22.32 13.61
CA ASN A 519 31.81 -21.95 15.03
C ASN A 519 31.32 -20.53 15.36
N ASN A 520 31.20 -19.64 14.38
CA ASN A 520 30.59 -18.33 14.58
C ASN A 520 29.06 -18.38 14.54
N ASP A 521 28.50 -19.25 13.69
CA ASP A 521 27.06 -19.35 13.45
C ASP A 521 26.35 -20.28 14.43
N PHE A 522 27.00 -21.39 14.84
CA PHE A 522 26.48 -22.34 15.82
C PHE A 522 27.04 -22.03 17.21
N VAL A 523 26.19 -21.58 18.11
CA VAL A 523 26.56 -21.18 19.47
C VAL A 523 26.01 -22.15 20.49
N PHE A 524 26.92 -22.81 21.22
CA PHE A 524 26.59 -23.65 22.35
C PHE A 524 26.47 -22.83 23.64
N SER A 525 25.56 -23.22 24.56
CA SER A 525 25.47 -22.58 25.88
C SER A 525 26.73 -22.84 26.71
N ASP A 526 27.43 -23.96 26.49
CA ASP A 526 28.75 -24.25 27.01
C ASP A 526 29.82 -23.76 26.02
N SER A 527 30.50 -22.65 26.35
CA SER A 527 31.51 -22.00 25.49
C SER A 527 32.80 -22.82 25.33
N SER A 528 32.96 -23.91 26.06
CA SER A 528 34.10 -24.84 25.91
C SER A 528 33.91 -25.82 24.73
N ILE A 529 32.70 -25.91 24.18
CA ILE A 529 32.38 -26.76 23.03
C ILE A 529 32.66 -26.00 21.75
N SER A 530 33.35 -26.68 20.84
CA SER A 530 33.66 -26.15 19.51
C SER A 530 33.53 -27.23 18.45
N ILE A 531 33.23 -26.81 17.22
CA ILE A 531 33.17 -27.66 16.04
C ILE A 531 34.59 -27.83 15.50
N VAL A 532 35.05 -29.09 15.39
CA VAL A 532 36.38 -29.43 14.89
C VAL A 532 36.35 -30.03 13.49
N ASN A 533 35.21 -30.57 13.06
CA ASN A 533 35.00 -31.08 11.71
C ASN A 533 33.50 -31.08 11.38
N TYR A 534 33.14 -31.25 10.13
CA TYR A 534 31.77 -31.39 9.68
C TYR A 534 31.67 -32.38 8.51
N GLN A 535 30.46 -32.91 8.29
CA GLN A 535 30.09 -33.69 7.11
C GLN A 535 28.68 -33.27 6.67
N LEU A 536 28.51 -33.16 5.35
CA LEU A 536 27.19 -32.95 4.73
C LEU A 536 26.76 -34.23 4.05
N ASP A 537 25.58 -34.71 4.37
CA ASP A 537 24.99 -35.92 3.79
C ASP A 537 23.48 -35.71 3.63
N SER A 538 22.99 -35.73 2.39
CA SER A 538 21.57 -35.77 1.94
C SER A 538 20.53 -35.24 2.95
N GLY A 539 20.57 -33.96 3.26
CA GLY A 539 19.64 -33.32 4.21
C GLY A 539 20.10 -33.28 5.65
N LYS A 540 21.33 -33.71 5.92
CA LYS A 540 21.94 -33.73 7.26
C LYS A 540 23.22 -32.92 7.30
N LEU A 541 23.41 -32.22 8.41
CA LEU A 541 24.67 -31.61 8.78
C LEU A 541 25.19 -32.35 10.04
N ILE A 542 26.27 -33.07 9.89
CA ILE A 542 26.94 -33.78 11.01
C ILE A 542 28.11 -32.89 11.47
N LEU A 543 28.06 -32.49 12.72
CA LEU A 543 29.12 -31.69 13.36
C LEU A 543 29.91 -32.60 14.32
N TYR A 544 31.24 -32.55 14.18
CA TYR A 544 32.16 -33.23 15.10
C TYR A 544 32.63 -32.19 16.13
N LEU A 545 32.33 -32.47 17.40
CA LEU A 545 32.64 -31.57 18.50
C LEU A 545 33.98 -31.97 19.15
N ASN A 546 34.69 -30.98 19.73
CA ASN A 546 35.94 -31.26 20.48
C ASN A 546 35.72 -32.12 21.73
N GLN A 547 34.51 -32.11 22.28
CA GLN A 547 34.10 -32.92 23.44
C GLN A 547 32.59 -33.18 23.43
N SER A 548 32.12 -34.13 24.22
CA SER A 548 30.70 -34.41 24.39
C SER A 548 30.02 -33.29 25.20
N PRO A 549 28.90 -32.73 24.74
CA PRO A 549 28.10 -31.79 25.52
C PRO A 549 27.52 -32.40 26.79
N SER A 550 27.32 -31.57 27.82
CA SER A 550 26.62 -31.99 29.05
C SER A 550 25.09 -31.97 28.87
N ASP A 551 24.36 -32.55 29.82
CA ASP A 551 22.90 -32.75 29.75
C ASP A 551 22.08 -31.45 29.59
N ASN A 552 22.60 -30.29 30.03
CA ASN A 552 21.93 -28.99 29.96
C ASN A 552 22.47 -28.11 28.83
N THR A 553 23.23 -28.66 27.91
CA THR A 553 23.77 -27.88 26.80
C THR A 553 22.70 -27.61 25.76
N THR A 554 22.51 -26.32 25.42
CA THR A 554 21.67 -25.90 24.30
C THR A 554 22.50 -25.44 23.11
N LEU A 555 21.89 -25.52 21.94
CA LEU A 555 22.44 -25.09 20.67
C LEU A 555 21.55 -24.02 20.05
N SER A 556 22.19 -22.97 19.53
CA SER A 556 21.54 -21.97 18.67
C SER A 556 22.29 -21.84 17.34
N PHE A 557 21.57 -21.66 16.26
CA PHE A 557 22.13 -21.18 14.99
C PHE A 557 21.74 -19.72 14.80
N ILE A 558 22.73 -18.82 14.89
CA ILE A 558 22.47 -17.37 14.89
C ILE A 558 22.64 -16.70 13.52
N GLY A 559 23.38 -17.35 12.61
CA GLY A 559 23.51 -16.91 11.22
C GLY A 559 24.11 -15.51 11.07
N VAL A 560 25.32 -15.29 11.65
CA VAL A 560 26.00 -13.98 11.59
C VAL A 560 26.84 -13.80 10.33
N SER A 561 27.16 -14.89 9.63
CA SER A 561 28.00 -14.84 8.44
C SER A 561 27.38 -14.02 7.33
N SER A 562 28.14 -13.07 6.81
CA SER A 562 27.72 -12.17 5.73
C SER A 562 28.26 -12.60 4.35
N ILE A 563 29.10 -13.65 4.30
CA ILE A 563 29.77 -14.09 3.08
C ILE A 563 29.17 -15.44 2.65
N LEU A 564 28.47 -15.43 1.52
CA LEU A 564 27.81 -16.62 0.94
C LEU A 564 28.75 -17.82 0.70
N GLU A 565 30.01 -17.57 0.42
CA GLU A 565 31.00 -18.60 0.10
C GLU A 565 31.39 -19.46 1.33
N ASP A 566 31.14 -18.96 2.53
CA ASP A 566 31.47 -19.62 3.79
C ASP A 566 30.23 -20.23 4.50
N ASN A 567 29.05 -20.24 3.86
CA ASN A 567 27.81 -20.69 4.44
C ASN A 567 27.40 -22.08 3.94
N ILE A 568 26.60 -22.76 4.77
CA ILE A 568 25.84 -23.94 4.36
C ILE A 568 24.46 -23.46 3.88
N THR A 569 24.11 -23.88 2.67
CA THR A 569 22.88 -23.45 1.98
C THR A 569 22.14 -24.68 1.44
N ASN A 570 20.91 -24.47 0.98
CA ASN A 570 20.28 -25.45 0.09
C ASN A 570 20.84 -25.32 -1.35
N SER A 571 20.36 -26.15 -2.28
CA SER A 571 20.79 -26.15 -3.68
C SER A 571 20.52 -24.84 -4.43
N SER A 572 19.60 -24.01 -3.92
CA SER A 572 19.29 -22.66 -4.47
C SER A 572 20.10 -21.53 -3.81
N GLY A 573 21.04 -21.85 -2.92
CA GLY A 573 21.88 -20.87 -2.24
C GLY A 573 21.16 -20.10 -1.13
N ILE A 574 20.13 -20.70 -0.52
CA ILE A 574 19.40 -20.12 0.62
C ILE A 574 19.92 -20.77 1.90
N GLU A 575 20.32 -19.96 2.86
CA GLU A 575 20.88 -20.38 4.14
C GLU A 575 19.81 -20.97 5.08
N LEU A 576 20.29 -21.70 6.09
CA LEU A 576 19.47 -22.27 7.16
C LEU A 576 18.75 -21.15 7.94
N VAL A 577 17.49 -21.37 8.26
CA VAL A 577 16.72 -20.50 9.16
C VAL A 577 17.32 -20.57 10.56
N SER A 578 17.56 -19.41 11.18
CA SER A 578 18.09 -19.35 12.56
C SER A 578 17.10 -19.96 13.55
N PHE A 579 17.67 -20.67 14.53
CA PHE A 579 16.94 -21.26 15.66
C PHE A 579 17.69 -21.00 16.97
N SER A 580 17.03 -21.10 18.10
CA SER A 580 17.64 -20.71 19.37
C SER A 580 17.37 -21.70 20.50
N ASP A 581 18.42 -21.95 21.29
CA ASP A 581 18.40 -22.64 22.58
C ASP A 581 17.77 -24.05 22.57
N VAL A 582 17.97 -24.81 21.46
CA VAL A 582 17.52 -26.19 21.33
C VAL A 582 18.35 -27.07 22.23
N CYS A 583 17.68 -27.81 23.11
CA CYS A 583 18.32 -28.76 24.05
C CYS A 583 18.87 -29.96 23.32
N LEU A 584 20.15 -30.33 23.56
CA LEU A 584 20.82 -31.40 22.84
C LEU A 584 20.53 -32.81 23.40
N LEU A 585 20.16 -32.93 24.67
CA LEU A 585 19.94 -34.24 25.34
C LEU A 585 18.54 -34.39 25.95
N GLY A 586 17.59 -33.51 25.60
CA GLY A 586 16.18 -33.69 25.94
C GLY A 586 15.79 -33.40 27.40
N ASN A 587 16.72 -32.94 28.25
CA ASN A 587 16.51 -32.74 29.69
C ASN A 587 17.00 -31.35 30.18
N CYS A 588 16.96 -30.33 29.37
CA CYS A 588 17.27 -28.99 29.85
C CYS A 588 16.14 -28.51 30.78
N ASP A 589 16.44 -28.33 32.08
CA ASP A 589 15.48 -27.82 33.06
C ASP A 589 14.91 -26.48 32.59
N GLU A 590 13.60 -26.37 32.51
CA GLU A 590 12.83 -25.13 32.19
C GLU A 590 12.94 -24.06 33.31
N SER A 591 14.11 -23.94 33.95
CA SER A 591 14.32 -23.01 35.07
C SER A 591 14.59 -21.57 34.67
N SER A 592 14.27 -21.16 33.43
CA SER A 592 14.31 -19.78 33.00
C SER A 592 13.02 -19.34 32.33
N GLY A 593 11.94 -19.20 33.10
CA GLY A 593 10.85 -18.26 32.81
C GLY A 593 9.83 -18.63 31.74
N GLN A 594 9.40 -19.90 31.69
CA GLN A 594 8.11 -20.24 31.07
C GLN A 594 7.20 -20.88 32.15
N ASN A 595 6.06 -20.23 32.40
CA ASN A 595 4.97 -20.85 33.14
C ASN A 595 4.42 -22.01 32.31
N SER A 596 4.77 -23.24 32.74
CA SER A 596 4.18 -24.49 32.25
C SER A 596 2.74 -24.59 32.73
N ASN A 597 1.79 -24.16 31.96
CA ASN A 597 0.41 -24.61 32.01
C ASN A 597 -0.13 -24.68 30.57
N ASP A 598 0.45 -25.56 29.78
CA ASP A 598 -0.19 -26.03 28.56
C ASP A 598 0.09 -27.55 28.41
N GLN A 599 -0.74 -28.32 29.07
CA GLN A 599 -0.91 -29.75 28.83
C GLN A 599 -1.99 -29.95 27.75
N ASP A 600 -1.82 -29.33 26.59
CA ASP A 600 -2.55 -29.70 25.40
C ASP A 600 -1.58 -29.83 24.22
N LYS A 601 -0.78 -30.90 24.27
CA LYS A 601 -0.11 -31.37 23.06
C LYS A 601 -1.19 -31.87 22.10
N LYS A 602 -1.49 -31.07 21.09
CA LYS A 602 -2.22 -31.55 19.92
C LYS A 602 -1.47 -32.73 19.33
N PRO A 603 -2.13 -33.87 19.07
CA PRO A 603 -1.47 -35.05 18.50
C PRO A 603 -0.90 -34.70 17.13
N ALA A 604 0.30 -35.18 16.85
CA ALA A 604 0.89 -35.15 15.52
C ALA A 604 -0.14 -35.63 14.50
N ILE A 605 -0.37 -34.85 13.44
CA ILE A 605 -1.22 -35.26 12.34
C ILE A 605 -0.53 -36.43 11.63
N VAL A 606 -1.01 -37.63 11.88
CA VAL A 606 -0.63 -38.80 11.11
C VAL A 606 -1.38 -38.73 9.80
N PHE A 607 -0.68 -38.47 8.68
CA PHE A 607 -1.24 -38.61 7.35
C PHE A 607 -1.54 -40.11 7.14
N VAL A 608 -2.83 -40.47 7.16
CA VAL A 608 -3.28 -41.76 6.64
C VAL A 608 -3.50 -41.56 5.14
N GLU A 609 -2.61 -42.12 4.32
CA GLU A 609 -2.88 -42.30 2.92
C GLU A 609 -4.07 -43.26 2.74
N ASN A 610 -5.25 -42.73 2.46
CA ASN A 610 -6.33 -43.50 1.89
C ASN A 610 -6.14 -43.50 0.36
N GLY A 611 -5.59 -44.61 -0.13
CA GLY A 611 -5.58 -44.92 -1.54
C GLY A 611 -7.01 -45.14 -2.04
N ASN A 612 -7.57 -44.08 -2.63
CA ASN A 612 -8.57 -44.13 -3.70
C ASN A 612 -8.80 -42.66 -4.14
N GLY A 613 -8.44 -42.40 -5.39
CA GLY A 613 -8.53 -41.04 -5.97
C GLY A 613 -9.95 -40.55 -6.10
N ASP A 614 -10.28 -39.57 -5.28
CA ASP A 614 -11.35 -38.61 -5.53
C ASP A 614 -10.97 -37.26 -4.91
N PRO A 615 -11.06 -36.13 -5.64
CA PRO A 615 -10.71 -34.82 -5.12
C PRO A 615 -11.82 -34.35 -4.18
N PHE A 616 -11.51 -34.27 -2.89
CA PHE A 616 -12.44 -33.72 -1.90
C PHE A 616 -12.55 -32.22 -2.04
N ASN A 617 -13.69 -31.78 -2.53
CA ASN A 617 -14.12 -30.38 -2.53
C ASN A 617 -14.98 -30.17 -1.27
N GLY A 618 -14.41 -29.71 -0.17
CA GLY A 618 -15.14 -29.52 1.07
C GLY A 618 -14.57 -28.39 1.91
N LYS A 619 -15.29 -27.26 1.99
CA LYS A 619 -15.07 -26.23 3.01
C LYS A 619 -15.46 -26.80 4.37
N ILE A 620 -14.55 -26.81 5.32
CA ILE A 620 -14.87 -27.02 6.74
C ILE A 620 -14.60 -25.70 7.46
N TYR A 621 -15.68 -25.10 7.96
CA TYR A 621 -15.61 -24.04 8.97
C TYR A 621 -15.59 -24.71 10.35
N ALA A 622 -14.61 -24.38 11.19
CA ALA A 622 -14.65 -24.53 12.64
C ALA A 622 -13.89 -23.38 13.29
#